data_b9f57f3e2d2f79eda9e05f2c5ce4f0ae
#
_entry.id   b9f57f3e2d2f79eda9e05f2c5ce4f0ae
#
_cell.length_a   1.000
_cell.length_b   1.000
_cell.length_c   1.000
_cell.angle_alpha   90.00
_cell.angle_beta   90.00
_cell.angle_gamma   90.00
#
_symmetry.space_group_name_H-M   'P 1'
#
loop_
_entity.id
_entity.type
_entity.pdbx_description
1 polymer ?
#
loop_
_entity_poly.entity_id
_entity_poly.type
_entity_poly.pdbx_seq_one_letter_code
_entity_poly.pdbx_strand_id
1 'polypeptide(L)'
;PTVEAYHSLNISVTDKDFNVPIYKDGEKLKDISVAKIEFTSIPQPGECEAAIKVLGNIKDLSLGDTIRIGPTPVNNLGVMGKIVGRDDMDNILLVDTTTIRSIPKNTVGDIASRDVVSLKVSSTLKEAAEVFAFNDIKGAPVMEDGKAVGVFTVTDLVRAIANNKEDLLVGDLMTTNIVIVNEDMRIANAIEIMLKKAISRVLIADNDNNLLGIVTRTDLIN
;
A
#
# COMPACT_ATOMS: atom_id res chain seq x y z
N PRO A 1 -2.30 14.75 -10.82
CA PRO A 1 -3.07 14.80 -12.05
C PRO A 1 -4.27 15.69 -11.86
N THR A 2 -4.42 16.70 -12.72
CA THR A 2 -5.54 17.62 -12.69
C THR A 2 -6.82 16.92 -13.15
N VAL A 3 -7.97 17.43 -12.77
CA VAL A 3 -9.32 16.92 -13.16
C VAL A 3 -9.43 16.68 -14.67
N GLU A 4 -8.75 17.49 -15.49
CA GLU A 4 -8.67 17.32 -16.94
C GLU A 4 -8.04 15.99 -17.40
N ALA A 5 -7.15 15.39 -16.60
CA ALA A 5 -6.56 14.11 -16.92
C ALA A 5 -7.54 12.92 -16.81
N TYR A 6 -8.65 13.08 -16.10
CA TYR A 6 -9.66 12.03 -15.95
C TYR A 6 -10.71 12.03 -17.06
N HIS A 7 -10.92 13.15 -17.75
CA HIS A 7 -11.85 13.23 -18.89
C HIS A 7 -11.46 12.34 -20.08
N SER A 8 -10.21 11.90 -20.17
CA SER A 8 -9.69 11.07 -21.26
C SER A 8 -9.51 9.60 -20.90
N LEU A 9 -9.82 9.18 -19.68
CA LEU A 9 -9.67 7.79 -19.23
C LEU A 9 -10.89 6.94 -19.65
N ASN A 10 -11.06 6.73 -20.95
CA ASN A 10 -11.81 5.59 -21.45
C ASN A 10 -10.99 4.33 -21.24
N ILE A 11 -11.11 3.73 -20.05
CA ILE A 11 -10.50 2.44 -19.75
C ILE A 11 -11.45 1.37 -20.25
N SER A 12 -11.39 1.05 -21.53
CA SER A 12 -12.03 -0.15 -22.05
C SER A 12 -11.11 -1.34 -21.79
N VAL A 13 -11.45 -2.15 -20.83
CA VAL A 13 -10.83 -3.46 -20.60
C VAL A 13 -11.49 -4.41 -21.59
N THR A 14 -10.93 -4.52 -22.79
CA THR A 14 -11.49 -5.37 -23.88
C THR A 14 -10.86 -6.74 -23.98
N ASP A 15 -9.87 -7.05 -23.14
CA ASP A 15 -9.19 -8.35 -23.19
C ASP A 15 -9.86 -9.36 -22.27
N LYS A 16 -10.20 -10.54 -22.80
CA LYS A 16 -10.93 -11.62 -22.11
C LYS A 16 -10.23 -12.20 -20.88
N ASP A 17 -8.96 -11.82 -20.66
CA ASP A 17 -8.14 -12.33 -19.57
C ASP A 17 -8.07 -11.40 -18.34
N PHE A 18 -8.73 -10.25 -18.36
CA PHE A 18 -8.68 -9.28 -17.27
C PHE A 18 -9.91 -9.37 -16.36
N ASN A 19 -9.76 -10.12 -15.29
CA ASN A 19 -10.78 -10.24 -14.24
C ASN A 19 -10.55 -9.16 -13.18
N VAL A 20 -11.12 -7.95 -13.38
CA VAL A 20 -11.04 -6.86 -12.40
C VAL A 20 -12.00 -7.16 -11.25
N PRO A 21 -11.52 -7.36 -10.04
CA PRO A 21 -12.35 -7.78 -8.92
C PRO A 21 -13.26 -6.66 -8.42
N ILE A 22 -14.44 -7.05 -7.94
CA ILE A 22 -15.37 -6.19 -7.19
C ILE A 22 -15.41 -6.71 -5.75
N TYR A 23 -15.40 -5.78 -4.81
CA TYR A 23 -15.53 -6.05 -3.38
C TYR A 23 -16.73 -5.30 -2.82
N LYS A 24 -17.50 -5.95 -1.97
CA LYS A 24 -18.57 -5.36 -1.17
C LYS A 24 -18.27 -5.67 0.31
N ASP A 25 -18.37 -4.68 1.17
CA ASP A 25 -18.10 -4.81 2.62
C ASP A 25 -16.73 -5.45 2.96
N GLY A 26 -15.73 -5.25 2.07
CA GLY A 26 -14.39 -5.79 2.22
C GLY A 26 -14.20 -7.21 1.65
N GLU A 27 -15.26 -7.91 1.28
CA GLU A 27 -15.21 -9.26 0.70
C GLU A 27 -15.23 -9.21 -0.82
N LYS A 28 -14.38 -10.04 -1.45
CA LYS A 28 -14.36 -10.19 -2.90
C LYS A 28 -15.59 -10.97 -3.35
N LEU A 29 -16.35 -10.39 -4.26
CA LEU A 29 -17.49 -11.08 -4.88
C LEU A 29 -16.99 -12.17 -5.83
N LYS A 30 -17.63 -13.34 -5.77
CA LYS A 30 -17.32 -14.49 -6.62
C LYS A 30 -18.14 -14.41 -7.91
N ASP A 31 -17.58 -14.96 -8.98
CA ASP A 31 -18.26 -15.08 -10.28
C ASP A 31 -18.76 -13.76 -10.89
N ILE A 32 -18.16 -12.64 -10.46
CA ILE A 32 -18.44 -11.31 -10.94
C ILE A 32 -17.15 -10.53 -11.13
N SER A 33 -17.04 -9.79 -12.23
CA SER A 33 -15.88 -8.96 -12.54
C SER A 33 -16.26 -7.77 -13.40
N VAL A 34 -15.39 -6.77 -13.47
CA VAL A 34 -15.59 -5.58 -14.29
C VAL A 34 -15.07 -5.80 -15.70
N ALA A 35 -15.89 -5.52 -16.69
CA ALA A 35 -15.53 -5.51 -18.10
C ALA A 35 -15.09 -4.11 -18.57
N LYS A 36 -15.72 -3.05 -18.04
CA LYS A 36 -15.47 -1.66 -18.47
C LYS A 36 -15.78 -0.67 -17.35
N ILE A 37 -14.97 0.38 -17.24
CA ILE A 37 -15.23 1.54 -16.40
C ILE A 37 -15.24 2.78 -17.29
N GLU A 38 -16.31 3.54 -17.27
CA GLU A 38 -16.43 4.83 -17.95
C GLU A 38 -16.81 5.89 -16.93
N PHE A 39 -16.05 6.97 -16.87
CA PHE A 39 -16.41 8.13 -16.06
C PHE A 39 -17.38 9.00 -16.87
N THR A 40 -18.60 9.14 -16.39
CA THR A 40 -19.73 9.69 -17.18
C THR A 40 -19.97 11.17 -16.93
N SER A 41 -19.63 11.69 -15.77
CA SER A 41 -19.75 13.12 -15.49
C SER A 41 -18.78 13.60 -14.43
N ILE A 42 -18.40 14.87 -14.53
CA ILE A 42 -17.75 15.64 -13.47
C ILE A 42 -18.51 16.99 -13.43
N PRO A 43 -19.72 17.03 -12.83
CA PRO A 43 -20.54 18.24 -12.83
C PRO A 43 -19.92 19.35 -11.99
N GLN A 44 -19.22 18.99 -10.89
CA GLN A 44 -18.54 19.94 -10.00
C GLN A 44 -17.23 19.32 -9.44
N PRO A 45 -16.28 20.14 -8.99
CA PRO A 45 -15.08 19.64 -8.32
C PRO A 45 -15.45 18.79 -7.08
N GLY A 46 -15.14 17.50 -7.13
CA GLY A 46 -15.41 16.55 -6.06
C GLY A 46 -16.55 15.55 -6.35
N GLU A 47 -17.35 15.75 -7.39
CA GLU A 47 -18.37 14.79 -7.82
C GLU A 47 -17.90 14.06 -9.08
N CYS A 48 -17.84 12.74 -9.04
CA CYS A 48 -17.45 11.89 -10.16
C CYS A 48 -18.34 10.66 -10.19
N GLU A 49 -19.05 10.47 -11.28
CA GLU A 49 -19.84 9.26 -11.52
C GLU A 49 -19.11 8.34 -12.50
N ALA A 50 -19.20 7.04 -12.28
CA ALA A 50 -18.68 6.03 -13.16
C ALA A 50 -19.76 5.02 -13.55
N ALA A 51 -19.90 4.77 -14.85
CA ALA A 51 -20.66 3.64 -15.37
C ALA A 51 -19.74 2.42 -15.45
N ILE A 52 -20.12 1.35 -14.78
CA ILE A 52 -19.31 0.14 -14.61
C ILE A 52 -20.07 -1.02 -15.24
N LYS A 53 -19.56 -1.50 -16.37
CA LYS A 53 -20.08 -2.71 -17.01
C LYS A 53 -19.48 -3.93 -16.33
N VAL A 54 -20.35 -4.83 -15.91
CA VAL A 54 -20.00 -6.00 -15.12
C VAL A 54 -20.22 -7.27 -15.94
N LEU A 55 -19.31 -8.24 -15.79
CA LEU A 55 -19.49 -9.61 -16.23
C LEU A 55 -19.96 -10.45 -15.04
N GLY A 56 -21.00 -11.26 -15.27
CA GLY A 56 -21.60 -12.07 -14.20
C GLY A 56 -22.91 -11.48 -13.68
N ASN A 57 -23.38 -11.99 -12.56
CA ASN A 57 -24.71 -11.66 -12.03
C ASN A 57 -24.61 -10.54 -10.98
N ILE A 58 -25.30 -9.43 -11.21
CA ILE A 58 -25.28 -8.24 -10.32
C ILE A 58 -26.42 -8.27 -9.26
N LYS A 59 -27.13 -9.39 -9.09
CA LYS A 59 -28.30 -9.48 -8.17
C LYS A 59 -27.95 -9.18 -6.71
N ASP A 60 -26.72 -9.52 -6.29
CA ASP A 60 -26.25 -9.29 -4.92
C ASP A 60 -25.75 -7.84 -4.67
N LEU A 61 -25.84 -7.00 -5.71
CA LEU A 61 -25.47 -5.59 -5.65
C LEU A 61 -26.72 -4.72 -5.69
N SER A 62 -26.94 -3.95 -4.65
CA SER A 62 -28.13 -3.10 -4.48
C SER A 62 -27.78 -1.61 -4.50
N LEU A 63 -28.78 -0.78 -4.80
CA LEU A 63 -28.65 0.67 -4.66
C LEU A 63 -28.28 1.00 -3.21
N GLY A 64 -27.29 1.88 -3.06
CA GLY A 64 -26.78 2.28 -1.77
C GLY A 64 -25.60 1.45 -1.26
N ASP A 65 -25.29 0.31 -1.87
CA ASP A 65 -24.11 -0.48 -1.51
C ASP A 65 -22.83 0.30 -1.81
N THR A 66 -21.86 0.21 -0.90
CA THR A 66 -20.51 0.71 -1.14
C THR A 66 -19.66 -0.40 -1.72
N ILE A 67 -19.09 -0.16 -2.88
CA ILE A 67 -18.23 -1.13 -3.57
C ILE A 67 -16.84 -0.57 -3.80
N ARG A 68 -15.87 -1.48 -3.85
CA ARG A 68 -14.50 -1.21 -4.29
C ARG A 68 -14.21 -2.07 -5.52
N ILE A 69 -13.68 -1.45 -6.54
CA ILE A 69 -13.33 -2.07 -7.82
C ILE A 69 -11.82 -1.97 -8.01
N GLY A 70 -11.24 -3.02 -8.53
CA GLY A 70 -9.80 -3.06 -8.83
C GLY A 70 -8.93 -3.69 -7.74
N PRO A 71 -7.61 -3.61 -7.93
CA PRO A 71 -6.93 -2.79 -8.94
C PRO A 71 -7.11 -3.32 -10.37
N THR A 72 -7.12 -2.40 -11.35
CA THR A 72 -7.10 -2.77 -12.76
C THR A 72 -5.71 -3.22 -13.21
N PRO A 73 -5.59 -4.20 -14.12
CA PRO A 73 -4.28 -4.75 -14.50
C PRO A 73 -3.34 -3.74 -15.18
N VAL A 74 -3.91 -2.83 -15.96
CA VAL A 74 -3.10 -1.92 -16.79
C VAL A 74 -2.58 -0.73 -15.99
N ASN A 75 -3.44 -0.07 -15.21
CA ASN A 75 -3.13 1.19 -14.54
C ASN A 75 -3.15 1.11 -13.00
N ASN A 76 -3.32 -0.10 -12.44
CA ASN A 76 -3.53 -0.30 -11.00
C ASN A 76 -4.62 0.64 -10.43
N LEU A 77 -5.63 0.94 -11.25
CA LEU A 77 -6.70 1.83 -10.87
C LEU A 77 -7.63 1.12 -9.88
N GLY A 78 -7.82 1.71 -8.72
CA GLY A 78 -8.86 1.34 -7.77
C GLY A 78 -9.92 2.43 -7.71
N VAL A 79 -11.18 2.04 -7.78
CA VAL A 79 -12.35 2.92 -7.65
C VAL A 79 -13.15 2.47 -6.44
N MET A 80 -13.54 3.42 -5.60
CA MET A 80 -14.48 3.17 -4.49
C MET A 80 -15.63 4.15 -4.61
N GLY A 81 -16.84 3.66 -4.41
CA GLY A 81 -18.01 4.50 -4.47
C GLY A 81 -19.29 3.77 -4.06
N LYS A 82 -20.41 4.50 -4.13
CA LYS A 82 -21.72 4.03 -3.76
C LYS A 82 -22.56 3.79 -5.03
N ILE A 83 -23.24 2.66 -5.11
CA ILE A 83 -24.15 2.37 -6.23
C ILE A 83 -25.35 3.30 -6.14
N VAL A 84 -25.53 4.15 -7.16
CA VAL A 84 -26.64 5.11 -7.27
C VAL A 84 -27.61 4.76 -8.38
N GLY A 85 -27.21 3.88 -9.30
CA GLY A 85 -28.07 3.38 -10.38
C GLY A 85 -27.68 1.96 -10.80
N ARG A 86 -28.63 1.24 -11.41
CA ARG A 86 -28.43 -0.12 -11.87
C ARG A 86 -29.26 -0.42 -13.10
N ASP A 87 -28.63 -0.97 -14.13
CA ASP A 87 -29.28 -1.53 -15.31
C ASP A 87 -29.04 -3.05 -15.34
N ASP A 88 -30.09 -3.81 -15.06
CA ASP A 88 -30.05 -5.27 -14.99
C ASP A 88 -30.01 -5.94 -16.38
N MET A 89 -30.42 -5.22 -17.43
CA MET A 89 -30.42 -5.77 -18.80
C MET A 89 -29.01 -5.75 -19.39
N ASP A 90 -28.31 -4.65 -19.18
CA ASP A 90 -26.96 -4.45 -19.69
C ASP A 90 -25.85 -4.75 -18.65
N ASN A 91 -26.22 -5.16 -17.43
CA ASN A 91 -25.30 -5.35 -16.30
C ASN A 91 -24.41 -4.11 -16.06
N ILE A 92 -25.01 -2.94 -16.00
CA ILE A 92 -24.30 -1.69 -15.73
C ILE A 92 -24.69 -1.19 -14.34
N LEU A 93 -23.65 -0.81 -13.58
CA LEU A 93 -23.78 -0.09 -12.31
C LEU A 93 -23.37 1.36 -12.52
N LEU A 94 -24.21 2.30 -12.07
CA LEU A 94 -23.82 3.69 -11.93
C LEU A 94 -23.33 3.91 -10.50
N VAL A 95 -22.10 4.37 -10.37
CA VAL A 95 -21.40 4.51 -9.08
C VAL A 95 -21.02 5.96 -8.87
N ASP A 96 -21.53 6.55 -7.79
CA ASP A 96 -21.03 7.82 -7.26
C ASP A 96 -19.69 7.56 -6.59
N THR A 97 -18.61 8.05 -7.22
CA THR A 97 -17.24 7.69 -6.83
C THR A 97 -16.73 8.60 -5.73
N THR A 98 -16.42 8.00 -4.59
CA THR A 98 -15.84 8.72 -3.44
C THR A 98 -14.30 8.75 -3.47
N THR A 99 -13.69 7.76 -4.11
CA THR A 99 -12.24 7.66 -4.19
C THR A 99 -11.81 7.01 -5.50
N ILE A 100 -10.88 7.65 -6.20
CA ILE A 100 -10.17 7.08 -7.34
C ILE A 100 -8.68 7.11 -6.98
N ARG A 101 -8.03 5.95 -7.00
CA ARG A 101 -6.59 5.82 -6.73
C ARG A 101 -5.94 5.00 -7.83
N SER A 102 -4.84 5.50 -8.36
CA SER A 102 -3.93 4.70 -9.18
C SER A 102 -2.71 4.37 -8.34
N ILE A 103 -2.45 3.07 -8.15
CA ILE A 103 -1.23 2.63 -7.46
C ILE A 103 -0.15 2.50 -8.55
N PRO A 104 0.99 3.18 -8.43
CA PRO A 104 2.06 3.10 -9.40
C PRO A 104 2.47 1.65 -9.67
N LYS A 105 2.86 1.34 -10.91
CA LYS A 105 3.42 0.03 -11.28
C LYS A 105 4.86 -0.16 -10.78
N ASN A 106 5.42 0.85 -10.14
CA ASN A 106 6.77 0.90 -9.63
C ASN A 106 7.03 -0.21 -8.60
N THR A 107 8.29 -0.57 -8.52
CA THR A 107 8.80 -1.51 -7.53
C THR A 107 9.19 -0.77 -6.25
N VAL A 108 9.39 -1.50 -5.17
CA VAL A 108 9.92 -0.91 -3.94
C VAL A 108 11.33 -0.39 -4.13
N GLY A 109 12.07 -0.98 -5.06
CA GLY A 109 13.41 -0.53 -5.44
C GLY A 109 13.44 0.87 -6.03
N ASP A 110 12.38 1.28 -6.74
CA ASP A 110 12.28 2.60 -7.38
C ASP A 110 12.10 3.74 -6.37
N ILE A 111 11.56 3.44 -5.18
CA ILE A 111 11.23 4.44 -4.15
C ILE A 111 12.05 4.28 -2.87
N ALA A 112 12.90 3.26 -2.81
CA ALA A 112 13.68 2.95 -1.61
C ALA A 112 14.71 4.03 -1.28
N SER A 113 14.82 4.37 -0.01
CA SER A 113 15.97 5.09 0.52
C SER A 113 17.17 4.14 0.52
N ARG A 114 18.22 4.46 -0.26
CA ARG A 114 19.42 3.64 -0.41
C ARG A 114 20.48 3.94 0.65
N ASP A 115 20.56 5.19 1.10
CA ASP A 115 21.45 5.60 2.20
C ASP A 115 20.80 5.23 3.54
N VAL A 116 20.87 3.95 3.89
CA VAL A 116 20.20 3.42 5.07
C VAL A 116 21.02 3.68 6.31
N VAL A 117 20.54 4.58 7.16
CA VAL A 117 21.09 4.77 8.51
C VAL A 117 20.75 3.53 9.34
N SER A 118 21.75 2.89 9.93
CA SER A 118 21.61 1.65 10.69
C SER A 118 22.22 1.74 12.09
N LEU A 119 21.81 0.84 12.98
CA LEU A 119 22.37 0.64 14.32
C LEU A 119 23.12 -0.68 14.37
N LYS A 120 24.00 -0.86 15.35
CA LYS A 120 24.62 -2.15 15.65
C LYS A 120 23.88 -2.85 16.79
N VAL A 121 23.94 -4.17 16.86
CA VAL A 121 23.42 -4.92 18.02
C VAL A 121 24.03 -4.45 19.34
N SER A 122 25.31 -4.02 19.31
CA SER A 122 26.06 -3.51 20.47
C SER A 122 25.82 -2.02 20.76
N SER A 123 25.01 -1.32 19.99
CA SER A 123 24.73 0.09 20.25
C SER A 123 23.97 0.27 21.55
N THR A 124 24.32 1.30 22.29
CA THR A 124 23.58 1.75 23.49
C THR A 124 22.31 2.49 23.09
N LEU A 125 21.37 2.60 24.01
CA LEU A 125 20.14 3.37 23.79
C LEU A 125 20.42 4.86 23.56
N LYS A 126 21.46 5.39 24.19
CA LYS A 126 21.91 6.77 23.99
C LYS A 126 22.39 6.99 22.54
N GLU A 127 23.26 6.11 22.04
CA GLU A 127 23.72 6.16 20.64
C GLU A 127 22.53 6.04 19.66
N ALA A 128 21.58 5.15 19.93
CA ALA A 128 20.39 5.04 19.11
C ALA A 128 19.55 6.34 19.11
N ALA A 129 19.38 6.98 20.29
CA ALA A 129 18.70 8.24 20.41
C ALA A 129 19.40 9.38 19.62
N GLU A 130 20.73 9.44 19.70
CA GLU A 130 21.55 10.39 18.96
C GLU A 130 21.41 10.19 17.44
N VAL A 131 21.46 8.93 16.97
CA VAL A 131 21.26 8.58 15.55
C VAL A 131 19.86 9.01 15.07
N PHE A 132 18.83 8.72 15.85
CA PHE A 132 17.45 9.08 15.48
C PHE A 132 17.27 10.61 15.42
N ALA A 133 17.77 11.32 16.41
CA ALA A 133 17.66 12.78 16.48
C ALA A 133 18.45 13.50 15.38
N PHE A 134 19.68 13.04 15.12
CA PHE A 134 20.56 13.67 14.12
C PHE A 134 20.04 13.47 12.68
N ASN A 135 19.46 12.29 12.38
CA ASN A 135 19.00 11.95 11.04
C ASN A 135 17.50 12.20 10.83
N ASP A 136 16.77 12.71 11.83
CA ASP A 136 15.31 12.90 11.83
C ASP A 136 14.54 11.64 11.41
N ILE A 137 14.96 10.46 11.92
CA ILE A 137 14.35 9.17 11.63
C ILE A 137 13.67 8.58 12.88
N LYS A 138 12.62 7.77 12.66
CA LYS A 138 11.83 7.16 13.74
C LYS A 138 12.17 5.68 13.97
N GLY A 139 13.24 5.19 13.34
CA GLY A 139 13.71 3.83 13.52
C GLY A 139 14.66 3.42 12.40
N ALA A 140 15.52 2.46 12.71
CA ALA A 140 16.58 1.99 11.85
C ALA A 140 16.71 0.47 11.87
N PRO A 141 17.20 -0.17 10.80
CA PRO A 141 17.62 -1.55 10.85
C PRO A 141 18.81 -1.72 11.81
N VAL A 142 18.85 -2.85 12.47
CA VAL A 142 19.98 -3.26 13.32
C VAL A 142 20.81 -4.27 12.57
N MET A 143 22.11 -3.99 12.48
CA MET A 143 23.06 -4.78 11.69
C MET A 143 23.98 -5.60 12.59
N GLU A 144 24.26 -6.82 12.16
CA GLU A 144 25.26 -7.70 12.70
C GLU A 144 25.96 -8.42 11.55
N ASP A 145 27.28 -8.42 11.52
CA ASP A 145 28.11 -9.06 10.48
C ASP A 145 27.67 -8.71 9.03
N GLY A 146 27.29 -7.44 8.82
CA GLY A 146 26.86 -6.94 7.51
C GLY A 146 25.42 -7.25 7.13
N LYS A 147 24.66 -7.96 7.97
CA LYS A 147 23.27 -8.34 7.72
C LYS A 147 22.31 -7.64 8.66
N ALA A 148 21.10 -7.35 8.16
CA ALA A 148 20.03 -6.83 8.98
C ALA A 148 19.42 -7.96 9.83
N VAL A 149 19.56 -7.87 11.15
CA VAL A 149 19.09 -8.87 12.12
C VAL A 149 17.88 -8.40 12.91
N GLY A 150 17.55 -7.12 12.85
CA GLY A 150 16.42 -6.54 13.55
C GLY A 150 16.09 -5.14 13.09
N VAL A 151 15.06 -4.56 13.71
CA VAL A 151 14.69 -3.15 13.60
C VAL A 151 14.50 -2.61 15.02
N PHE A 152 15.04 -1.41 15.26
CA PHE A 152 14.86 -0.67 16.50
C PHE A 152 14.22 0.70 16.20
N THR A 153 13.27 1.13 17.02
CA THR A 153 12.49 2.34 16.78
C THR A 153 12.50 3.27 17.99
N VAL A 154 12.10 4.54 17.77
CA VAL A 154 11.86 5.51 18.85
C VAL A 154 10.85 4.97 19.88
N THR A 155 9.85 4.19 19.42
CA THR A 155 8.87 3.58 20.33
C THR A 155 9.54 2.54 21.24
N ASP A 156 10.49 1.75 20.72
CA ASP A 156 11.22 0.75 21.52
C ASP A 156 12.13 1.45 22.52
N LEU A 157 12.79 2.53 22.12
CA LEU A 157 13.61 3.38 22.99
C LEU A 157 12.77 3.96 24.14
N VAL A 158 11.59 4.54 23.85
CA VAL A 158 10.70 5.10 24.87
C VAL A 158 10.20 4.02 25.83
N ARG A 159 9.87 2.83 25.32
CA ARG A 159 9.47 1.68 26.15
C ARG A 159 10.61 1.21 27.05
N ALA A 160 11.82 1.19 26.56
CA ALA A 160 12.98 0.79 27.35
C ALA A 160 13.17 1.73 28.54
N ILE A 161 13.16 3.04 28.29
CA ILE A 161 13.27 4.07 29.34
C ILE A 161 12.11 3.95 30.36
N ALA A 162 10.87 3.82 29.88
CA ALA A 162 9.70 3.68 30.74
C ALA A 162 9.72 2.43 31.63
N ASN A 163 10.51 1.42 31.28
CA ASN A 163 10.66 0.18 32.03
C ASN A 163 12.01 0.04 32.76
N ASN A 164 12.76 1.15 32.91
CA ASN A 164 14.10 1.20 33.56
C ASN A 164 15.08 0.17 32.94
N LYS A 165 15.14 0.15 31.60
CA LYS A 165 15.99 -0.76 30.81
C LYS A 165 17.06 0.02 30.03
N GLU A 166 17.49 1.16 30.52
CA GLU A 166 18.46 2.04 29.85
C GLU A 166 19.86 1.42 29.70
N ASP A 167 20.19 0.47 30.56
CA ASP A 167 21.46 -0.23 30.55
C ASP A 167 21.54 -1.37 29.51
N LEU A 168 20.42 -1.73 28.88
CA LEU A 168 20.38 -2.74 27.83
C LEU A 168 20.86 -2.18 26.50
N LEU A 169 21.32 -3.08 25.64
CA LEU A 169 21.74 -2.74 24.29
C LEU A 169 20.57 -2.80 23.30
N VAL A 170 20.75 -2.18 22.14
CA VAL A 170 19.77 -2.22 21.04
C VAL A 170 19.43 -3.66 20.65
N GLY A 171 20.45 -4.55 20.62
CA GLY A 171 20.25 -5.97 20.30
C GLY A 171 19.33 -6.72 21.26
N ASP A 172 19.28 -6.31 22.54
CA ASP A 172 18.42 -6.93 23.55
C ASP A 172 16.94 -6.53 23.42
N LEU A 173 16.69 -5.41 22.75
CA LEU A 173 15.39 -4.74 22.71
C LEU A 173 14.78 -4.62 21.31
N MET A 174 15.56 -4.90 20.26
CA MET A 174 15.12 -4.82 18.87
C MET A 174 14.01 -5.83 18.55
N THR A 175 13.22 -5.53 17.55
CA THR A 175 12.30 -6.47 16.94
C THR A 175 13.07 -7.32 15.92
N THR A 176 13.13 -8.64 16.13
CA THR A 176 13.84 -9.58 15.24
C THR A 176 12.98 -10.13 14.10
N ASN A 177 11.64 -10.06 14.24
CA ASN A 177 10.72 -10.48 13.17
C ASN A 177 10.61 -9.37 12.11
N ILE A 178 11.70 -9.18 11.36
CA ILE A 178 11.79 -8.19 10.28
C ILE A 178 11.19 -8.73 8.99
N VAL A 179 10.72 -7.82 8.14
CA VAL A 179 10.25 -8.17 6.80
C VAL A 179 11.26 -7.64 5.78
N ILE A 180 11.86 -8.57 5.07
CA ILE A 180 12.78 -8.31 3.98
C ILE A 180 12.07 -8.67 2.67
N VAL A 181 12.19 -7.82 1.67
CA VAL A 181 11.60 -8.00 0.34
C VAL A 181 12.67 -7.78 -0.74
N ASN A 182 12.45 -8.36 -1.91
CA ASN A 182 13.28 -8.09 -3.08
C ASN A 182 12.93 -6.72 -3.67
N GLU A 183 13.90 -6.04 -4.28
CA GLU A 183 13.72 -4.72 -4.89
C GLU A 183 12.71 -4.70 -6.04
N ASP A 184 12.52 -5.83 -6.72
CA ASP A 184 11.53 -5.99 -7.79
C ASP A 184 10.09 -6.14 -7.29
N MET A 185 9.89 -6.23 -5.96
CA MET A 185 8.54 -6.32 -5.40
C MET A 185 7.72 -5.08 -5.75
N ARG A 186 6.50 -5.27 -6.22
CA ARG A 186 5.58 -4.16 -6.50
C ARG A 186 5.19 -3.45 -5.22
N ILE A 187 5.11 -2.13 -5.28
CA ILE A 187 4.67 -1.27 -4.16
C ILE A 187 3.34 -1.74 -3.57
N ALA A 188 2.38 -2.15 -4.42
CA ALA A 188 1.08 -2.66 -3.95
C ALA A 188 1.22 -3.85 -3.00
N ASN A 189 2.13 -4.78 -3.30
CA ASN A 189 2.36 -5.96 -2.45
C ASN A 189 3.05 -5.56 -1.14
N ALA A 190 3.98 -4.60 -1.18
CA ALA A 190 4.61 -4.08 0.03
C ALA A 190 3.60 -3.40 0.96
N ILE A 191 2.66 -2.62 0.40
CA ILE A 191 1.54 -2.02 1.15
C ILE A 191 0.70 -3.10 1.82
N GLU A 192 0.32 -4.15 1.09
CA GLU A 192 -0.46 -5.26 1.64
C GLU A 192 0.26 -5.95 2.79
N ILE A 193 1.56 -6.22 2.64
CA ILE A 193 2.40 -6.80 3.70
C ILE A 193 2.44 -5.89 4.93
N MET A 194 2.65 -4.58 4.74
CA MET A 194 2.70 -3.61 5.84
C MET A 194 1.37 -3.55 6.60
N LEU A 195 0.24 -3.57 5.87
CA LEU A 195 -1.10 -3.56 6.48
C LEU A 195 -1.37 -4.87 7.23
N LYS A 196 -1.13 -6.01 6.58
CA LYS A 196 -1.41 -7.35 7.15
C LYS A 196 -0.57 -7.64 8.39
N LYS A 197 0.69 -7.18 8.40
CA LYS A 197 1.62 -7.38 9.52
C LYS A 197 1.62 -6.23 10.53
N ALA A 198 0.83 -5.18 10.32
CA ALA A 198 0.78 -3.97 11.12
C ALA A 198 2.15 -3.29 11.32
N ILE A 199 3.02 -3.34 10.29
CA ILE A 199 4.35 -2.73 10.28
C ILE A 199 4.38 -1.43 9.47
N SER A 200 5.34 -0.56 9.76
CA SER A 200 5.48 0.74 9.09
C SER A 200 6.62 0.80 8.07
N ARG A 201 7.39 -0.29 7.93
CA ARG A 201 8.55 -0.35 7.05
C ARG A 201 8.85 -1.77 6.60
N VAL A 202 9.51 -1.90 5.46
CA VAL A 202 10.10 -3.13 4.95
C VAL A 202 11.56 -2.85 4.57
N LEU A 203 12.43 -3.82 4.77
CA LEU A 203 13.81 -3.77 4.33
C LEU A 203 13.91 -4.38 2.94
N ILE A 204 14.81 -3.85 2.12
CA ILE A 204 15.09 -4.41 0.80
C ILE A 204 16.48 -5.02 0.85
N ALA A 205 16.59 -6.26 0.42
CA ALA A 205 17.87 -6.94 0.31
C ALA A 205 18.01 -7.67 -1.03
N ASP A 206 19.26 -7.94 -1.40
CA ASP A 206 19.58 -8.82 -2.52
C ASP A 206 19.40 -10.30 -2.17
N ASN A 207 19.72 -11.18 -3.12
CA ASN A 207 19.63 -12.63 -2.94
C ASN A 207 20.61 -13.19 -1.91
N ASP A 208 21.67 -12.43 -1.58
CA ASP A 208 22.69 -12.79 -0.58
C ASP A 208 22.35 -12.21 0.80
N ASN A 209 21.17 -11.58 0.94
CA ASN A 209 20.70 -10.88 2.14
C ASN A 209 21.52 -9.62 2.51
N ASN A 210 22.20 -9.00 1.56
CA ASN A 210 22.79 -7.69 1.79
C ASN A 210 21.70 -6.61 1.73
N LEU A 211 21.70 -5.72 2.72
CA LEU A 211 20.73 -4.63 2.79
C LEU A 211 20.97 -3.63 1.64
N LEU A 212 19.97 -3.47 0.78
CA LEU A 212 19.98 -2.56 -0.36
C LEU A 212 19.22 -1.25 -0.11
N GLY A 213 18.27 -1.26 0.82
CA GLY A 213 17.43 -0.11 1.07
C GLY A 213 16.34 -0.36 2.11
N ILE A 214 15.57 0.69 2.35
CA ILE A 214 14.41 0.66 3.24
C ILE A 214 13.26 1.42 2.58
N VAL A 215 12.04 0.92 2.74
CA VAL A 215 10.80 1.62 2.36
C VAL A 215 9.91 1.74 3.57
N THR A 216 9.42 2.95 3.81
CA THR A 216 8.50 3.27 4.91
C THR A 216 7.11 3.66 4.36
N ARG A 217 6.12 3.78 5.25
CA ARG A 217 4.79 4.27 4.86
C ARG A 217 4.83 5.67 4.23
N THR A 218 5.77 6.51 4.65
CA THR A 218 5.91 7.87 4.12
C THR A 218 6.34 7.85 2.66
N ASP A 219 7.23 6.95 2.28
CA ASP A 219 7.73 6.81 0.90
C ASP A 219 6.62 6.31 -0.05
N LEU A 220 5.60 5.64 0.49
CA LEU A 220 4.46 5.13 -0.27
C LEU A 220 3.37 6.20 -0.54
N ILE A 221 3.43 7.35 0.11
CA ILE A 221 2.41 8.41 0.05
C ILE A 221 2.90 9.62 -0.77
N ASN A 222 4.21 9.77 -0.91
CA ASN A 222 4.86 10.80 -1.73
C ASN A 222 5.03 10.30 -3.17
#